data_5fa8492ece9d8a9f8e97874492d50d3d
#
_entry.id   5fa8492ece9d8a9f8e97874492d50d3d
#
_cell.length_a   1.000
_cell.length_b   1.000
_cell.length_c   1.000
_cell.angle_alpha   90.00
_cell.angle_beta   90.00
_cell.angle_gamma   90.00
#
_symmetry.space_group_name_H-M   'P 1'
#
loop_
_entity.id
_entity.type
_entity.pdbx_description
1 polymer ?
#
loop_
_entity_poly.entity_id
_entity_poly.type
_entity_poly.pdbx_seq_one_letter_code
_entity_poly.pdbx_strand_id
1 'polypeptide(L)'
;MASYDQDPQETREWLDALEGILNTEGPERAHFLLEQLIEKARRSGAFLPYTANTAYINTIPPSKEDKSPGDHEIEGRIRNFVRWNAAAMVLRANKDTNVGGHIASFASAATLYDVGFNHFWHSPSDTHGGDLIFAQGHSATGVYARAFMLGRLTAAQMDKYRQEVDGDGLSSYPHPWLMPDFWQFPTVSMGLGPIMAIYQARFMKYLQDRGLANTEGRKVWCFIGDGESDEPETLGAIGVAAREKLDNLIFVVNCNLQRLDGPVRGNGKIIQELEADYRGSGWNVIKLVWGSYWDSLIARDTNGMLLKLMDETVDGEYQTYKAKDGAYVREHFFGKYPETRELVSNMSDDDVWRLNRGGHDPYKIYAAYSAAVNHTGQPTVILAKTIKGYGMGTAGEAQNITHQQKKMGTTSLKDFRDRFKLPIEDKDIDDIPYLTFPEDSPEAKYMHERREALGGYLPTRRMKGDTLSAPEVSVFNALLKSSGDRTFSTTMAFVRILGILVKDKTLGKRVVPIVPDESRTFGMEGMFRQLGIWSSVGQLYTPEDADQLMFYKEDKTGQILQEGLSLIHI
;
A
#
# COMPACT_ATOMS: atom_id res chain seq x y z
N MET A 1 14.93 -30.41 13.81
CA MET A 1 15.05 -31.86 13.58
C MET A 1 13.81 -32.28 12.83
N ALA A 2 13.93 -32.79 11.62
CA ALA A 2 12.80 -33.40 10.94
C ALA A 2 12.39 -34.62 11.76
N SER A 3 11.20 -34.61 12.35
CA SER A 3 10.65 -35.77 13.05
C SER A 3 10.39 -36.84 12.00
N TYR A 4 11.02 -37.99 12.17
CA TYR A 4 10.72 -39.18 11.35
C TYR A 4 9.25 -39.55 11.61
N ASP A 5 8.46 -39.69 10.53
CA ASP A 5 7.09 -40.12 10.62
C ASP A 5 7.06 -41.58 11.14
N GLN A 6 6.47 -41.77 12.30
CA GLN A 6 6.43 -43.08 12.96
C GLN A 6 5.33 -44.00 12.43
N ASP A 7 4.28 -43.40 11.82
CA ASP A 7 3.18 -44.11 11.20
C ASP A 7 2.69 -43.38 9.95
N PRO A 8 3.35 -43.61 8.79
CA PRO A 8 2.97 -42.98 7.52
C PRO A 8 1.57 -43.33 7.06
N GLN A 9 0.99 -44.44 7.52
CA GLN A 9 -0.39 -44.81 7.18
C GLN A 9 -1.37 -43.93 7.95
N GLU A 10 -1.24 -43.82 9.26
CA GLU A 10 -2.07 -42.95 10.08
C GLU A 10 -1.99 -41.49 9.59
N THR A 11 -0.79 -40.99 9.29
CA THR A 11 -0.60 -39.64 8.74
C THR A 11 -1.40 -39.44 7.47
N ARG A 12 -1.39 -40.41 6.56
CA ARG A 12 -2.15 -40.33 5.31
C ARG A 12 -3.66 -40.32 5.55
N GLU A 13 -4.14 -41.16 6.46
CA GLU A 13 -5.57 -41.23 6.84
C GLU A 13 -6.08 -39.86 7.38
N TRP A 14 -5.28 -39.15 8.17
CA TRP A 14 -5.60 -37.81 8.66
C TRP A 14 -5.64 -36.78 7.51
N LEU A 15 -4.69 -36.84 6.59
CA LEU A 15 -4.64 -35.93 5.43
C LEU A 15 -5.79 -36.17 4.47
N ASP A 16 -6.12 -37.45 4.17
CA ASP A 16 -7.24 -37.84 3.31
C ASP A 16 -8.59 -37.43 3.92
N ALA A 17 -8.74 -37.52 5.24
CA ALA A 17 -9.92 -37.06 5.94
C ALA A 17 -10.11 -35.54 5.83
N LEU A 18 -9.03 -34.78 5.97
CA LEU A 18 -9.06 -33.31 5.80
C LEU A 18 -9.39 -32.93 4.35
N GLU A 19 -8.80 -33.62 3.38
CA GLU A 19 -9.09 -33.43 1.95
C GLU A 19 -10.56 -33.73 1.63
N GLY A 20 -11.10 -34.81 2.18
CA GLY A 20 -12.52 -35.13 2.07
C GLY A 20 -13.43 -34.00 2.54
N ILE A 21 -13.10 -33.39 3.69
CA ILE A 21 -13.86 -32.26 4.24
C ILE A 21 -13.72 -31.02 3.35
N LEU A 22 -12.52 -30.70 2.87
CA LEU A 22 -12.29 -29.59 1.96
C LEU A 22 -13.11 -29.72 0.67
N ASN A 23 -13.23 -30.95 0.14
CA ASN A 23 -13.94 -31.21 -1.11
C ASN A 23 -15.47 -31.26 -0.95
N THR A 24 -15.99 -31.69 0.22
CA THR A 24 -17.43 -31.88 0.45
C THR A 24 -18.10 -30.75 1.21
N GLU A 25 -17.45 -30.19 2.22
CA GLU A 25 -18.02 -29.20 3.13
C GLU A 25 -17.35 -27.81 2.96
N GLY A 26 -16.20 -27.77 2.31
CA GLY A 26 -15.48 -26.54 1.98
C GLY A 26 -14.49 -26.08 3.07
N PRO A 27 -13.77 -24.97 2.77
CA PRO A 27 -12.65 -24.51 3.60
C PRO A 27 -13.07 -24.00 4.98
N GLU A 28 -14.27 -23.47 5.13
CA GLU A 28 -14.74 -22.95 6.44
C GLU A 28 -14.90 -24.07 7.48
N ARG A 29 -15.45 -25.21 7.05
CA ARG A 29 -15.57 -26.38 7.92
C ARG A 29 -14.20 -26.97 8.26
N ALA A 30 -13.31 -27.07 7.28
CA ALA A 30 -11.94 -27.51 7.50
C ALA A 30 -11.20 -26.60 8.49
N HIS A 31 -11.35 -25.29 8.37
CA HIS A 31 -10.80 -24.31 9.31
C HIS A 31 -11.28 -24.53 10.73
N PHE A 32 -12.60 -24.65 10.92
CA PHE A 32 -13.18 -24.92 12.24
C PHE A 32 -12.60 -26.19 12.89
N LEU A 33 -12.48 -27.27 12.11
CA LEU A 33 -11.94 -28.53 12.64
C LEU A 33 -10.46 -28.42 13.00
N LEU A 34 -9.67 -27.74 12.17
CA LEU A 34 -8.25 -27.49 12.46
C LEU A 34 -8.09 -26.67 13.75
N GLU A 35 -8.92 -25.64 13.97
CA GLU A 35 -8.90 -24.88 15.23
C GLU A 35 -9.19 -25.76 16.43
N GLN A 36 -10.20 -26.64 16.33
CA GLN A 36 -10.54 -27.57 17.44
C GLN A 36 -9.40 -28.55 17.72
N LEU A 37 -8.73 -29.08 16.69
CA LEU A 37 -7.59 -29.98 16.83
C LEU A 37 -6.39 -29.26 17.47
N ILE A 38 -6.08 -28.06 17.02
CA ILE A 38 -5.01 -27.23 17.59
C ILE A 38 -5.28 -26.93 19.06
N GLU A 39 -6.52 -26.52 19.40
CA GLU A 39 -6.89 -26.23 20.79
C GLU A 39 -6.81 -27.47 21.67
N LYS A 40 -7.28 -28.63 21.19
CA LYS A 40 -7.15 -29.91 21.90
C LYS A 40 -5.69 -30.28 22.13
N ALA A 41 -4.83 -30.12 21.12
CA ALA A 41 -3.41 -30.38 21.23
C ALA A 41 -2.72 -29.45 22.26
N ARG A 42 -3.05 -28.14 22.25
CA ARG A 42 -2.55 -27.16 23.22
C ARG A 42 -2.92 -27.55 24.65
N ARG A 43 -4.18 -27.93 24.89
CA ARG A 43 -4.65 -28.35 26.20
C ARG A 43 -3.98 -29.65 26.70
N SER A 44 -3.56 -30.52 25.81
CA SER A 44 -2.80 -31.73 26.16
C SER A 44 -1.32 -31.46 26.45
N GLY A 45 -0.83 -30.22 26.29
CA GLY A 45 0.58 -29.86 26.47
C GLY A 45 1.46 -30.27 25.30
N ALA A 46 0.89 -30.65 24.15
CA ALA A 46 1.67 -30.92 22.95
C ALA A 46 2.37 -29.64 22.44
N PHE A 47 3.64 -29.80 22.09
CA PHE A 47 4.36 -28.73 21.41
C PHE A 47 3.83 -28.61 19.97
N LEU A 48 3.17 -27.49 19.67
CA LEU A 48 2.74 -27.15 18.32
C LEU A 48 3.79 -26.27 17.68
N PRO A 49 4.38 -26.68 16.56
CA PRO A 49 5.26 -25.77 15.82
C PRO A 49 4.44 -24.56 15.39
N TYR A 50 4.91 -23.38 15.77
CA TYR A 50 4.31 -22.12 15.38
C TYR A 50 5.16 -21.48 14.30
N THR A 51 4.52 -21.06 13.22
CA THR A 51 5.09 -20.11 12.26
C THR A 51 4.08 -19.01 12.02
N ALA A 52 4.54 -17.75 12.02
CA ALA A 52 3.71 -16.61 11.65
C ALA A 52 3.52 -16.49 10.14
N ASN A 53 4.24 -17.32 9.38
CA ASN A 53 4.32 -17.26 7.93
C ASN A 53 3.57 -18.43 7.28
N THR A 54 2.98 -18.15 6.14
CA THR A 54 2.48 -19.17 5.20
C THR A 54 3.58 -19.48 4.17
N ALA A 55 3.41 -20.55 3.38
CA ALA A 55 4.34 -20.89 2.30
C ALA A 55 4.60 -19.69 1.36
N TYR A 56 5.76 -19.66 0.70
CA TYR A 56 6.18 -18.53 -0.15
C TYR A 56 5.47 -18.52 -1.52
N ILE A 57 4.15 -18.50 -1.48
CA ILE A 57 3.25 -18.48 -2.64
C ILE A 57 2.19 -17.39 -2.48
N ASN A 58 1.37 -17.21 -3.52
CA ASN A 58 0.25 -16.28 -3.48
C ASN A 58 -0.79 -16.72 -2.44
N THR A 59 -1.34 -15.76 -1.70
CA THR A 59 -2.41 -16.03 -0.72
C THR A 59 -3.71 -16.46 -1.40
N ILE A 60 -4.02 -15.86 -2.56
CA ILE A 60 -5.23 -16.18 -3.34
C ILE A 60 -4.86 -17.27 -4.35
N PRO A 61 -5.44 -18.47 -4.27
CA PRO A 61 -5.20 -19.49 -5.25
C PRO A 61 -5.90 -19.16 -6.58
N PRO A 62 -5.40 -19.64 -7.74
CA PRO A 62 -5.93 -19.30 -9.07
C PRO A 62 -7.44 -19.55 -9.24
N SER A 63 -7.98 -20.55 -8.54
CA SER A 63 -9.42 -20.90 -8.59
C SER A 63 -10.32 -19.89 -7.88
N LYS A 64 -9.75 -18.99 -7.05
CA LYS A 64 -10.48 -17.98 -6.28
C LYS A 64 -10.14 -16.54 -6.69
N GLU A 65 -9.38 -16.37 -7.75
CA GLU A 65 -9.05 -15.06 -8.29
C GLU A 65 -10.23 -14.44 -9.02
N ASP A 66 -10.61 -13.24 -8.62
CA ASP A 66 -11.56 -12.43 -9.40
C ASP A 66 -10.93 -12.05 -10.74
N LYS A 67 -11.72 -12.20 -11.80
CA LYS A 67 -11.27 -11.90 -13.15
C LYS A 67 -11.33 -10.40 -13.43
N SER A 68 -10.23 -9.86 -13.93
CA SER A 68 -10.19 -8.47 -14.39
C SER A 68 -11.15 -8.28 -15.59
N PRO A 69 -12.02 -7.25 -15.52
CA PRO A 69 -12.93 -6.92 -16.63
C PRO A 69 -12.26 -6.09 -17.73
N GLY A 70 -10.99 -5.71 -17.57
CA GLY A 70 -10.28 -4.80 -18.48
C GLY A 70 -9.85 -5.45 -19.78
N ASP A 71 -9.60 -4.61 -20.80
CA ASP A 71 -8.92 -5.02 -22.02
C ASP A 71 -7.41 -5.02 -21.79
N HIS A 72 -6.85 -6.19 -21.54
CA HIS A 72 -5.45 -6.35 -21.15
C HIS A 72 -4.45 -5.97 -22.26
N GLU A 73 -4.86 -6.03 -23.54
CA GLU A 73 -4.00 -5.59 -24.65
C GLU A 73 -3.92 -4.07 -24.68
N ILE A 74 -5.05 -3.39 -24.59
CA ILE A 74 -5.10 -1.92 -24.52
C ILE A 74 -4.36 -1.45 -23.26
N GLU A 75 -4.66 -1.99 -22.09
CA GLU A 75 -3.99 -1.65 -20.84
C GLU A 75 -2.48 -1.91 -20.89
N GLY A 76 -2.07 -3.00 -21.54
CA GLY A 76 -0.66 -3.31 -21.75
C GLY A 76 0.06 -2.24 -22.57
N ARG A 77 -0.54 -1.75 -23.66
CA ARG A 77 0.02 -0.66 -24.47
C ARG A 77 0.08 0.66 -23.69
N ILE A 78 -1.00 1.00 -22.96
CA ILE A 78 -1.05 2.19 -22.11
C ILE A 78 0.07 2.15 -21.07
N ARG A 79 0.17 1.04 -20.33
CA ARG A 79 1.19 0.85 -19.29
C ARG A 79 2.61 0.96 -19.85
N ASN A 80 2.86 0.44 -21.05
CA ASN A 80 4.17 0.54 -21.70
C ASN A 80 4.53 1.99 -22.03
N PHE A 81 3.57 2.81 -22.50
CA PHE A 81 3.79 4.23 -22.73
C PHE A 81 4.01 4.99 -21.42
N VAL A 82 3.25 4.68 -20.37
CA VAL A 82 3.46 5.28 -19.04
C VAL A 82 4.86 4.94 -18.50
N ARG A 83 5.33 3.69 -18.65
CA ARG A 83 6.68 3.27 -18.27
C ARG A 83 7.75 4.09 -19.01
N TRP A 84 7.59 4.22 -20.32
CA TRP A 84 8.51 5.00 -21.13
C TRP A 84 8.52 6.47 -20.73
N ASN A 85 7.38 7.11 -20.65
CA ASN A 85 7.28 8.53 -20.31
C ASN A 85 7.84 8.85 -18.92
N ALA A 86 7.64 7.97 -17.96
CA ALA A 86 8.22 8.11 -16.63
C ALA A 86 9.75 8.02 -16.64
N ALA A 87 10.32 7.12 -17.46
CA ALA A 87 11.76 7.04 -17.67
C ALA A 87 12.28 8.24 -18.48
N ALA A 88 11.60 8.59 -19.57
CA ALA A 88 11.96 9.71 -20.45
C ALA A 88 12.05 11.03 -19.67
N MET A 89 11.10 11.30 -18.77
CA MET A 89 11.11 12.48 -17.91
C MET A 89 12.43 12.61 -17.13
N VAL A 90 12.87 11.52 -16.48
CA VAL A 90 14.13 11.51 -15.70
C VAL A 90 15.35 11.66 -16.63
N LEU A 91 15.36 10.93 -17.75
CA LEU A 91 16.47 10.93 -18.70
C LEU A 91 16.64 12.32 -19.34
N ARG A 92 15.55 12.95 -19.79
CA ARG A 92 15.55 14.30 -20.40
C ARG A 92 16.00 15.35 -19.37
N ALA A 93 15.45 15.31 -18.16
CA ALA A 93 15.86 16.22 -17.09
C ALA A 93 17.36 16.14 -16.76
N ASN A 94 17.99 14.97 -16.91
CA ASN A 94 19.42 14.79 -16.66
C ASN A 94 20.31 14.92 -17.91
N LYS A 95 19.73 15.19 -19.10
CA LYS A 95 20.48 15.47 -20.32
C LYS A 95 21.10 16.88 -20.26
N ASP A 96 20.29 17.85 -19.85
CA ASP A 96 20.66 19.27 -19.83
C ASP A 96 20.97 19.81 -18.42
N THR A 97 20.54 19.10 -17.39
CA THR A 97 20.74 19.46 -15.98
C THR A 97 21.31 18.26 -15.18
N ASN A 98 21.50 18.44 -13.90
CA ASN A 98 21.92 17.36 -12.99
C ASN A 98 20.95 17.21 -11.80
N VAL A 99 19.65 17.43 -12.04
CA VAL A 99 18.61 17.44 -11.00
C VAL A 99 18.32 16.05 -10.41
N GLY A 100 18.78 14.98 -11.05
CA GLY A 100 18.58 13.62 -10.56
C GLY A 100 17.18 13.07 -10.90
N GLY A 101 16.65 12.22 -10.03
CA GLY A 101 15.39 11.52 -10.21
C GLY A 101 15.56 10.01 -10.13
N HIS A 102 14.43 9.29 -10.11
CA HIS A 102 14.42 7.85 -9.93
C HIS A 102 13.57 7.18 -11.01
N ILE A 103 14.17 6.25 -11.75
CA ILE A 103 13.47 5.43 -12.76
C ILE A 103 13.02 4.11 -12.13
N ALA A 104 13.88 3.49 -11.35
CA ALA A 104 13.77 2.11 -10.90
C ALA A 104 12.55 1.83 -10.00
N SER A 105 12.19 2.77 -9.14
CA SER A 105 11.07 2.57 -8.19
C SER A 105 9.74 2.50 -8.91
N PHE A 106 9.46 3.46 -9.82
CA PHE A 106 8.24 3.36 -10.61
C PHE A 106 8.27 2.20 -11.61
N ALA A 107 9.41 1.93 -12.22
CA ALA A 107 9.56 0.76 -13.12
C ALA A 107 9.13 -0.54 -12.43
N SER A 108 9.43 -0.71 -11.14
CA SER A 108 8.96 -1.88 -10.37
C SER A 108 7.45 -1.83 -10.07
N ALA A 109 6.88 -0.66 -9.80
CA ALA A 109 5.50 -0.51 -9.33
C ALA A 109 4.47 -0.22 -10.44
N ALA A 110 4.90 -0.01 -11.68
CA ALA A 110 4.04 0.53 -12.75
C ALA A 110 2.75 -0.27 -12.97
N THR A 111 2.79 -1.61 -12.88
CA THR A 111 1.58 -2.44 -13.04
C THR A 111 0.64 -2.28 -11.85
N LEU A 112 1.16 -2.10 -10.61
CA LEU A 112 0.38 -1.86 -9.41
C LEU A 112 -0.42 -0.55 -9.54
N TYR A 113 0.23 0.53 -10.00
CA TYR A 113 -0.45 1.81 -10.23
C TYR A 113 -1.45 1.75 -11.38
N ASP A 114 -1.10 1.09 -12.48
CA ASP A 114 -1.96 0.99 -13.67
C ASP A 114 -3.30 0.32 -13.34
N VAL A 115 -3.28 -0.82 -12.65
CA VAL A 115 -4.50 -1.52 -12.21
C VAL A 115 -5.33 -0.64 -11.27
N GLY A 116 -4.69 0.09 -10.34
CA GLY A 116 -5.36 1.04 -9.47
C GLY A 116 -6.08 2.15 -10.23
N PHE A 117 -5.41 2.78 -11.18
CA PHE A 117 -5.98 3.84 -12.03
C PHE A 117 -7.13 3.36 -12.91
N ASN A 118 -7.04 2.14 -13.43
CA ASN A 118 -8.01 1.63 -14.39
C ASN A 118 -9.25 1.03 -13.72
N HIS A 119 -9.15 0.51 -12.47
CA HIS A 119 -10.21 -0.34 -11.92
C HIS A 119 -10.69 0.01 -10.51
N PHE A 120 -9.88 0.67 -9.67
CA PHE A 120 -10.17 0.75 -8.24
C PHE A 120 -10.26 2.16 -7.68
N TRP A 121 -9.44 3.10 -8.13
CA TRP A 121 -9.34 4.40 -7.46
C TRP A 121 -10.39 5.38 -7.95
N HIS A 122 -11.33 5.67 -7.06
CA HIS A 122 -12.40 6.63 -7.34
C HIS A 122 -11.94 8.06 -7.11
N SER A 123 -12.30 8.94 -8.04
CA SER A 123 -12.25 10.38 -7.84
C SER A 123 -13.52 10.85 -7.10
N PRO A 124 -13.49 12.00 -6.43
CA PRO A 124 -14.71 12.59 -5.88
C PRO A 124 -15.77 12.82 -6.97
N SER A 125 -16.99 12.33 -6.71
CA SER A 125 -18.16 12.46 -7.56
C SER A 125 -19.43 12.66 -6.71
N ASP A 126 -20.56 12.80 -7.33
CA ASP A 126 -21.86 12.93 -6.62
C ASP A 126 -22.23 11.68 -5.82
N THR A 127 -21.69 10.51 -6.21
CA THR A 127 -22.01 9.22 -5.59
C THR A 127 -20.91 8.66 -4.73
N HIS A 128 -19.67 9.15 -4.86
CA HIS A 128 -18.50 8.65 -4.12
C HIS A 128 -17.59 9.80 -3.67
N GLY A 129 -17.23 9.83 -2.40
CA GLY A 129 -16.39 10.91 -1.84
C GLY A 129 -14.93 10.93 -2.31
N GLY A 130 -14.54 9.97 -3.15
CA GLY A 130 -13.18 9.79 -3.68
C GLY A 130 -12.24 9.08 -2.72
N ASP A 131 -11.37 8.23 -3.28
CA ASP A 131 -10.32 7.54 -2.54
C ASP A 131 -9.15 8.47 -2.27
N LEU A 132 -8.36 8.13 -1.27
CA LEU A 132 -7.16 8.85 -0.90
C LEU A 132 -5.94 7.99 -1.18
N ILE A 133 -4.94 8.56 -1.86
CA ILE A 133 -3.79 7.81 -2.37
C ILE A 133 -2.50 8.44 -1.89
N PHE A 134 -1.80 7.73 -1.02
CA PHE A 134 -0.42 8.02 -0.63
C PHE A 134 0.51 7.34 -1.64
N ALA A 135 0.85 8.06 -2.70
CA ALA A 135 1.78 7.56 -3.70
C ALA A 135 3.20 7.51 -3.13
N GLN A 136 3.93 6.41 -3.33
CA GLN A 136 5.34 6.33 -2.93
C GLN A 136 6.13 7.47 -3.58
N GLY A 137 6.91 8.21 -2.80
CA GLY A 137 7.60 9.41 -3.27
C GLY A 137 8.44 9.20 -4.53
N HIS A 138 9.21 8.12 -4.57
CA HIS A 138 10.05 7.75 -5.71
C HIS A 138 9.27 7.29 -6.96
N SER A 139 7.97 7.08 -6.85
CA SER A 139 7.09 6.68 -7.96
C SER A 139 6.31 7.85 -8.57
N ALA A 140 6.57 9.09 -8.14
CA ALA A 140 5.89 10.29 -8.64
C ALA A 140 5.97 10.44 -10.17
N THR A 141 7.10 10.04 -10.79
CA THR A 141 7.31 10.09 -12.25
C THR A 141 6.23 9.33 -13.03
N GLY A 142 5.78 8.18 -12.51
CA GLY A 142 4.71 7.41 -13.15
C GLY A 142 3.34 8.06 -13.04
N VAL A 143 3.07 8.73 -11.93
CA VAL A 143 1.82 9.48 -11.75
C VAL A 143 1.79 10.68 -12.69
N TYR A 144 2.91 11.39 -12.85
CA TYR A 144 3.05 12.47 -13.84
C TYR A 144 2.90 11.95 -15.27
N ALA A 145 3.56 10.83 -15.61
CA ALA A 145 3.45 10.20 -16.93
C ALA A 145 1.99 9.83 -17.27
N ARG A 146 1.25 9.27 -16.30
CA ARG A 146 -0.18 8.96 -16.48
C ARG A 146 -1.01 10.24 -16.66
N ALA A 147 -0.74 11.28 -15.88
CA ALA A 147 -1.42 12.56 -15.99
C ALA A 147 -1.14 13.25 -17.34
N PHE A 148 0.10 13.15 -17.84
CA PHE A 148 0.48 13.63 -19.17
C PHE A 148 -0.32 12.92 -20.27
N MET A 149 -0.41 11.59 -20.23
CA MET A 149 -1.17 10.82 -21.22
C MET A 149 -2.69 11.10 -21.18
N LEU A 150 -3.19 11.57 -20.03
CA LEU A 150 -4.58 12.04 -19.85
C LEU A 150 -4.76 13.53 -20.22
N GLY A 151 -3.76 14.19 -20.79
CA GLY A 151 -3.82 15.61 -21.17
C GLY A 151 -3.83 16.59 -20.00
N ARG A 152 -3.53 16.15 -18.78
CA ARG A 152 -3.52 16.99 -17.56
C ARG A 152 -2.19 17.71 -17.34
N LEU A 153 -1.14 17.24 -17.97
CA LEU A 153 0.20 17.85 -17.99
C LEU A 153 0.66 17.98 -19.44
N THR A 154 1.46 18.97 -19.71
CA THR A 154 2.07 19.21 -21.02
C THR A 154 3.50 18.66 -21.08
N ALA A 155 4.03 18.43 -22.27
CA ALA A 155 5.43 18.03 -22.45
C ALA A 155 6.41 19.06 -21.84
N ALA A 156 6.10 20.36 -21.98
CA ALA A 156 6.90 21.43 -21.39
C ALA A 156 6.94 21.37 -19.85
N GLN A 157 5.83 20.99 -19.21
CA GLN A 157 5.81 20.75 -17.76
C GLN A 157 6.60 19.49 -17.38
N MET A 158 6.51 18.43 -18.18
CA MET A 158 7.30 17.21 -17.97
C MET A 158 8.81 17.48 -18.04
N ASP A 159 9.25 18.34 -18.96
CA ASP A 159 10.67 18.75 -19.10
C ASP A 159 11.19 19.56 -17.90
N LYS A 160 10.28 20.17 -17.11
CA LYS A 160 10.61 20.89 -15.88
C LYS A 160 10.52 20.03 -14.62
N TYR A 161 10.64 18.72 -14.74
CA TYR A 161 10.67 17.82 -13.60
C TYR A 161 11.84 18.15 -12.66
N ARG A 162 11.57 18.26 -11.35
CA ARG A 162 12.53 18.64 -10.29
C ARG A 162 13.11 20.05 -10.43
N GLN A 163 12.37 20.95 -11.04
CA GLN A 163 12.74 22.35 -11.19
C GLN A 163 11.68 23.27 -10.56
N GLU A 164 11.05 22.81 -9.48
CA GLU A 164 10.01 23.53 -8.75
C GLU A 164 10.48 24.87 -8.17
N VAL A 165 11.78 25.03 -7.96
CA VAL A 165 12.38 26.30 -7.49
C VAL A 165 12.16 27.45 -8.48
N ASP A 166 11.97 27.15 -9.75
CA ASP A 166 11.69 28.15 -10.78
C ASP A 166 10.21 28.59 -10.80
N GLY A 167 9.37 28.01 -9.95
CA GLY A 167 7.97 28.39 -9.73
C GLY A 167 6.95 27.71 -10.65
N ASP A 168 7.35 27.05 -11.72
CA ASP A 168 6.48 26.34 -12.68
C ASP A 168 6.92 24.90 -12.97
N GLY A 169 7.91 24.39 -12.23
CA GLY A 169 8.41 23.04 -12.34
C GLY A 169 7.55 22.01 -11.63
N LEU A 170 7.57 20.76 -12.13
CA LEU A 170 6.94 19.65 -11.44
C LEU A 170 7.72 19.32 -10.18
N SER A 171 7.01 19.15 -9.08
CA SER A 171 7.55 18.80 -7.77
C SER A 171 8.39 17.52 -7.85
N SER A 172 9.56 17.53 -7.23
CA SER A 172 10.49 16.39 -7.13
C SER A 172 9.81 15.14 -6.58
N TYR A 173 8.90 15.34 -5.64
CA TYR A 173 8.12 14.32 -4.95
C TYR A 173 6.70 14.82 -4.70
N PRO A 174 5.74 13.96 -4.34
CA PRO A 174 4.40 14.38 -3.98
C PRO A 174 4.44 15.46 -2.88
N HIS A 175 3.92 16.65 -3.20
CA HIS A 175 3.89 17.77 -2.25
C HIS A 175 2.71 18.70 -2.52
N PRO A 176 1.68 18.71 -1.62
CA PRO A 176 0.47 19.50 -1.81
C PRO A 176 0.69 21.03 -1.85
N TRP A 177 1.75 21.55 -1.24
CA TRP A 177 2.03 23.00 -1.28
C TRP A 177 2.64 23.43 -2.62
N LEU A 178 3.42 22.55 -3.25
CA LEU A 178 4.04 22.83 -4.55
C LEU A 178 3.08 22.60 -5.72
N MET A 179 2.18 21.62 -5.59
CA MET A 179 1.15 21.30 -6.56
C MET A 179 -0.21 21.09 -5.86
N PRO A 180 -0.86 22.19 -5.43
CA PRO A 180 -1.99 22.13 -4.49
C PRO A 180 -3.26 21.51 -5.08
N ASP A 181 -3.46 21.57 -6.39
CA ASP A 181 -4.62 20.96 -7.08
C ASP A 181 -4.38 19.49 -7.44
N PHE A 182 -3.14 19.02 -7.33
CA PHE A 182 -2.70 17.74 -7.83
C PHE A 182 -2.45 16.74 -6.69
N TRP A 183 -1.42 16.99 -5.85
CA TRP A 183 -1.03 16.04 -4.82
C TRP A 183 -1.93 16.12 -3.58
N GLN A 184 -2.35 14.94 -3.08
CA GLN A 184 -3.16 14.85 -1.87
C GLN A 184 -2.30 14.91 -0.61
N PHE A 185 -1.15 14.24 -0.60
CA PHE A 185 -0.27 14.08 0.56
C PHE A 185 1.21 14.23 0.22
N PRO A 186 2.04 14.72 1.16
CA PRO A 186 3.49 14.65 1.03
C PRO A 186 3.98 13.25 1.43
N THR A 187 4.75 12.58 0.58
CA THR A 187 5.14 11.18 0.82
C THR A 187 6.63 10.90 0.60
N VAL A 188 7.46 11.93 0.54
CA VAL A 188 8.89 11.74 0.31
C VAL A 188 9.64 11.22 1.52
N SER A 189 9.25 11.65 2.73
CA SER A 189 9.88 11.19 3.98
C SER A 189 9.48 9.75 4.26
N MET A 190 10.44 8.84 4.13
CA MET A 190 10.22 7.41 4.31
C MET A 190 9.67 7.12 5.72
N GLY A 191 8.67 6.25 5.80
CA GLY A 191 7.98 5.90 7.03
C GLY A 191 6.82 6.83 7.40
N LEU A 192 6.85 8.11 7.03
CA LEU A 192 5.77 9.05 7.38
C LEU A 192 4.50 8.83 6.55
N GLY A 193 4.61 8.39 5.29
CA GLY A 193 3.45 8.05 4.47
C GLY A 193 2.54 7.00 5.11
N PRO A 194 3.07 5.84 5.52
CA PRO A 194 2.30 4.80 6.18
C PRO A 194 1.61 5.24 7.47
N ILE A 195 2.31 5.92 8.37
CA ILE A 195 1.71 6.38 9.63
C ILE A 195 0.63 7.44 9.39
N MET A 196 0.85 8.38 8.46
CA MET A 196 -0.17 9.36 8.07
C MET A 196 -1.39 8.69 7.46
N ALA A 197 -1.22 7.64 6.65
CA ALA A 197 -2.32 6.90 6.05
C ALA A 197 -3.19 6.20 7.09
N ILE A 198 -2.57 5.63 8.15
CA ILE A 198 -3.29 5.05 9.29
C ILE A 198 -4.15 6.11 9.97
N TYR A 199 -3.57 7.25 10.35
CA TYR A 199 -4.33 8.31 11.00
C TYR A 199 -5.37 8.96 10.07
N GLN A 200 -5.11 9.04 8.77
CA GLN A 200 -6.09 9.50 7.81
C GLN A 200 -7.30 8.54 7.72
N ALA A 201 -7.06 7.25 7.65
CA ALA A 201 -8.13 6.24 7.63
C ALA A 201 -8.95 6.27 8.93
N ARG A 202 -8.27 6.40 10.07
CA ARG A 202 -8.87 6.58 11.40
C ARG A 202 -9.76 7.83 11.45
N PHE A 203 -9.24 8.96 10.98
CA PHE A 203 -9.99 10.21 10.96
C PHE A 203 -11.23 10.15 10.05
N MET A 204 -11.16 9.41 8.95
CA MET A 204 -12.33 9.18 8.10
C MET A 204 -13.44 8.40 8.83
N LYS A 205 -13.10 7.36 9.60
CA LYS A 205 -14.05 6.64 10.46
C LYS A 205 -14.66 7.58 11.52
N TYR A 206 -13.82 8.38 12.18
CA TYR A 206 -14.27 9.40 13.12
C TYR A 206 -15.26 10.40 12.50
N LEU A 207 -14.99 10.91 11.29
CA LEU A 207 -15.90 11.83 10.61
C LEU A 207 -17.24 11.16 10.24
N GLN A 208 -17.19 9.91 9.80
CA GLN A 208 -18.38 9.11 9.48
C GLN A 208 -19.23 8.86 10.72
N ASP A 209 -18.63 8.37 11.79
CA ASP A 209 -19.33 8.03 13.03
C ASP A 209 -19.97 9.25 13.68
N ARG A 210 -19.38 10.43 13.52
CA ARG A 210 -19.93 11.71 14.00
C ARG A 210 -20.91 12.38 13.04
N GLY A 211 -21.15 11.81 11.87
CA GLY A 211 -22.02 12.39 10.84
C GLY A 211 -21.51 13.74 10.30
N LEU A 212 -20.18 13.97 10.33
CA LEU A 212 -19.55 15.20 9.83
C LEU A 212 -19.22 15.13 8.34
N ALA A 213 -18.99 13.93 7.82
CA ALA A 213 -18.78 13.67 6.40
C ALA A 213 -19.22 12.24 6.07
N ASN A 214 -19.72 12.03 4.85
CA ASN A 214 -19.93 10.69 4.33
C ASN A 214 -18.60 10.16 3.77
N THR A 215 -18.03 9.17 4.45
CA THR A 215 -16.80 8.49 4.04
C THR A 215 -17.04 7.01 3.74
N GLU A 216 -18.28 6.58 3.68
CA GLU A 216 -18.65 5.20 3.36
C GLU A 216 -18.12 4.80 1.98
N GLY A 217 -17.60 3.58 1.86
CA GLY A 217 -17.03 3.04 0.63
C GLY A 217 -15.65 3.59 0.24
N ARG A 218 -15.23 4.73 0.79
CA ARG A 218 -13.93 5.34 0.48
C ARG A 218 -12.78 4.53 1.09
N LYS A 219 -11.71 4.38 0.34
CA LYS A 219 -10.49 3.71 0.78
C LYS A 219 -9.32 4.67 0.86
N VAL A 220 -8.40 4.37 1.75
CA VAL A 220 -7.07 5.00 1.84
C VAL A 220 -6.06 3.97 1.35
N TRP A 221 -5.39 4.28 0.26
CA TRP A 221 -4.34 3.46 -0.34
C TRP A 221 -2.98 4.05 -0.01
N CYS A 222 -2.05 3.24 0.47
CA CYS A 222 -0.69 3.68 0.73
C CYS A 222 0.32 2.74 0.06
N PHE A 223 1.14 3.32 -0.82
CA PHE A 223 2.22 2.62 -1.51
C PHE A 223 3.52 2.80 -0.74
N ILE A 224 4.11 1.68 -0.35
CA ILE A 224 5.26 1.60 0.55
C ILE A 224 6.37 0.81 -0.14
N GLY A 225 7.62 1.24 0.00
CA GLY A 225 8.78 0.41 -0.36
C GLY A 225 9.07 -0.64 0.72
N ASP A 226 9.55 -1.81 0.31
CA ASP A 226 9.97 -2.84 1.26
C ASP A 226 11.12 -2.37 2.16
N GLY A 227 12.08 -1.61 1.62
CA GLY A 227 13.15 -0.98 2.41
C GLY A 227 12.64 0.15 3.33
N GLU A 228 11.51 0.77 3.01
CA GLU A 228 10.85 1.77 3.87
C GLU A 228 10.29 1.15 5.16
N SER A 229 10.09 -0.17 5.18
CA SER A 229 9.66 -0.89 6.36
C SER A 229 10.73 -0.98 7.45
N ASP A 230 11.99 -0.61 7.16
CA ASP A 230 13.04 -0.45 8.16
C ASP A 230 12.84 0.81 9.04
N GLU A 231 12.02 1.76 8.59
CA GLU A 231 11.73 2.97 9.37
C GLU A 231 10.74 2.65 10.49
N PRO A 232 11.04 3.02 11.75
CA PRO A 232 10.17 2.74 12.88
C PRO A 232 8.73 3.24 12.70
N GLU A 233 8.56 4.38 12.02
CA GLU A 233 7.26 5.00 11.76
C GLU A 233 6.37 4.15 10.85
N THR A 234 6.96 3.36 9.93
CA THR A 234 6.21 2.49 9.01
C THR A 234 5.43 1.41 9.79
N LEU A 235 6.07 0.80 10.77
CA LEU A 235 5.48 -0.30 11.56
C LEU A 235 4.93 0.17 12.90
N GLY A 236 5.28 1.37 13.34
CA GLY A 236 4.97 1.85 14.69
C GLY A 236 3.48 1.95 15.03
N ALA A 237 2.62 2.17 14.04
CA ALA A 237 1.18 2.36 14.26
C ALA A 237 0.31 1.24 13.66
N ILE A 238 0.89 0.14 13.14
CA ILE A 238 0.09 -0.95 12.52
C ILE A 238 -0.87 -1.61 13.53
N GLY A 239 -0.47 -1.69 14.81
CA GLY A 239 -1.34 -2.17 15.87
C GLY A 239 -2.57 -1.28 16.12
N VAL A 240 -2.45 0.04 15.93
CA VAL A 240 -3.58 0.98 16.01
C VAL A 240 -4.60 0.67 14.92
N ALA A 241 -4.15 0.51 13.68
CA ALA A 241 -5.02 0.24 12.54
C ALA A 241 -5.85 -1.05 12.74
N ALA A 242 -5.23 -2.10 13.25
CA ALA A 242 -5.91 -3.37 13.51
C ALA A 242 -6.90 -3.26 14.69
N ARG A 243 -6.48 -2.66 15.82
CA ARG A 243 -7.33 -2.46 16.99
C ARG A 243 -8.60 -1.68 16.67
N GLU A 244 -8.48 -0.67 15.82
CA GLU A 244 -9.61 0.18 15.41
C GLU A 244 -10.34 -0.36 14.17
N LYS A 245 -9.96 -1.54 13.68
CA LYS A 245 -10.61 -2.21 12.54
C LYS A 245 -10.74 -1.32 11.30
N LEU A 246 -9.63 -0.68 10.92
CA LEU A 246 -9.61 0.25 9.79
C LEU A 246 -9.68 -0.49 8.44
N ASP A 247 -10.83 -1.07 8.12
CA ASP A 247 -11.09 -1.79 6.86
C ASP A 247 -11.18 -0.88 5.62
N ASN A 248 -11.07 0.42 5.83
CA ASN A 248 -10.90 1.42 4.80
C ASN A 248 -9.42 1.72 4.46
N LEU A 249 -8.46 0.99 5.06
CA LEU A 249 -7.02 1.16 4.84
C LEU A 249 -6.44 -0.03 4.08
N ILE A 250 -5.74 0.27 2.98
CA ILE A 250 -5.04 -0.73 2.16
C ILE A 250 -3.59 -0.29 1.96
N PHE A 251 -2.66 -1.08 2.43
CA PHE A 251 -1.23 -0.91 2.14
C PHE A 251 -0.83 -1.78 0.96
N VAL A 252 -0.04 -1.23 0.05
CA VAL A 252 0.58 -1.95 -1.06
C VAL A 252 2.09 -1.81 -0.93
N VAL A 253 2.73 -2.87 -0.43
CA VAL A 253 4.18 -2.89 -0.27
C VAL A 253 4.81 -3.40 -1.56
N ASN A 254 5.58 -2.52 -2.22
CA ASN A 254 6.35 -2.83 -3.41
C ASN A 254 7.64 -3.57 -3.01
N CYS A 255 7.56 -4.88 -2.87
CA CYS A 255 8.66 -5.75 -2.47
C CYS A 255 9.58 -6.04 -3.65
N ASN A 256 10.39 -5.04 -4.02
CA ASN A 256 11.39 -5.19 -5.07
C ASN A 256 12.73 -5.75 -4.57
N LEU A 257 12.82 -6.07 -3.29
CA LEU A 257 13.90 -6.72 -2.55
C LEU A 257 15.18 -5.89 -2.37
N GLN A 258 15.18 -4.61 -2.80
CA GLN A 258 16.40 -3.79 -2.83
C GLN A 258 16.22 -2.41 -2.18
N ARG A 259 17.21 -2.01 -1.38
CA ARG A 259 17.45 -0.64 -0.91
C ARG A 259 18.31 0.15 -1.91
N LEU A 260 19.03 1.17 -1.41
CA LEU A 260 19.94 1.97 -2.24
C LEU A 260 21.18 1.18 -2.65
N ASP A 261 21.82 0.51 -1.68
CA ASP A 261 23.15 -0.08 -1.86
C ASP A 261 23.11 -1.60 -2.06
N GLY A 262 21.98 -2.24 -1.84
CA GLY A 262 21.88 -3.70 -1.93
C GLY A 262 20.50 -4.24 -1.56
N PRO A 263 20.40 -5.54 -1.25
CA PRO A 263 19.13 -6.16 -0.86
C PRO A 263 18.64 -5.66 0.50
N VAL A 264 17.31 -5.65 0.69
CA VAL A 264 16.68 -5.33 1.99
C VAL A 264 17.02 -6.41 3.02
N ARG A 265 16.83 -7.68 2.64
CA ARG A 265 17.14 -8.87 3.47
C ARG A 265 17.87 -9.91 2.64
N GLY A 266 19.16 -9.67 2.35
CA GLY A 266 19.92 -10.55 1.46
C GLY A 266 19.94 -12.02 1.89
N ASN A 267 20.13 -12.30 3.18
CA ASN A 267 20.16 -13.64 3.77
C ASN A 267 18.81 -14.09 4.35
N GLY A 268 17.75 -13.33 4.12
CA GLY A 268 16.39 -13.59 4.60
C GLY A 268 15.35 -13.40 3.50
N LYS A 269 14.10 -13.20 3.91
CA LYS A 269 12.98 -12.91 3.01
C LYS A 269 12.11 -11.82 3.62
N ILE A 270 12.17 -10.61 3.06
CA ILE A 270 11.42 -9.45 3.57
C ILE A 270 9.90 -9.68 3.55
N ILE A 271 9.37 -10.37 2.53
CA ILE A 271 7.94 -10.69 2.45
C ILE A 271 7.48 -11.54 3.63
N GLN A 272 8.30 -12.53 4.03
CA GLN A 272 7.97 -13.39 5.16
C GLN A 272 8.08 -12.66 6.50
N GLU A 273 9.06 -11.76 6.65
CA GLU A 273 9.19 -10.89 7.81
C GLU A 273 7.97 -9.99 7.95
N LEU A 274 7.61 -9.26 6.89
CA LEU A 274 6.45 -8.38 6.88
C LEU A 274 5.12 -9.15 7.05
N GLU A 275 4.99 -10.35 6.47
CA GLU A 275 3.82 -11.19 6.71
C GLU A 275 3.64 -11.47 8.21
N ALA A 276 4.72 -11.83 8.91
CA ALA A 276 4.68 -12.10 10.34
C ALA A 276 4.28 -10.87 11.15
N ASP A 277 4.86 -9.70 10.84
CA ASP A 277 4.60 -8.46 11.56
C ASP A 277 3.14 -8.00 11.40
N TYR A 278 2.63 -7.98 10.17
CA TYR A 278 1.26 -7.56 9.90
C TYR A 278 0.23 -8.56 10.42
N ARG A 279 0.44 -9.89 10.24
CA ARG A 279 -0.46 -10.90 10.81
C ARG A 279 -0.46 -10.85 12.33
N GLY A 280 0.72 -10.74 12.95
CA GLY A 280 0.85 -10.61 14.41
C GLY A 280 0.15 -9.37 14.97
N SER A 281 0.03 -8.32 14.17
CA SER A 281 -0.69 -7.09 14.52
C SER A 281 -2.20 -7.13 14.20
N GLY A 282 -2.71 -8.21 13.58
CA GLY A 282 -4.14 -8.38 13.29
C GLY A 282 -4.60 -7.84 11.93
N TRP A 283 -3.70 -7.68 10.96
CA TRP A 283 -4.03 -7.30 9.58
C TRP A 283 -4.42 -8.51 8.72
N ASN A 284 -5.28 -8.27 7.75
CA ASN A 284 -5.44 -9.14 6.60
C ASN A 284 -4.22 -9.00 5.68
N VAL A 285 -3.51 -10.12 5.41
CA VAL A 285 -2.28 -10.12 4.60
C VAL A 285 -2.50 -10.89 3.32
N ILE A 286 -2.27 -10.22 2.18
CA ILE A 286 -2.34 -10.82 0.85
C ILE A 286 -0.93 -10.83 0.27
N LYS A 287 -0.33 -12.00 0.12
CA LYS A 287 0.94 -12.17 -0.60
C LYS A 287 0.67 -12.30 -2.09
N LEU A 288 1.42 -11.54 -2.87
CA LEU A 288 1.39 -11.51 -4.32
C LEU A 288 2.80 -11.76 -4.87
N VAL A 289 3.22 -13.01 -4.83
CA VAL A 289 4.63 -13.42 -5.06
C VAL A 289 4.89 -13.79 -6.50
N TRP A 290 4.02 -14.64 -7.07
CA TRP A 290 4.23 -15.25 -8.38
C TRP A 290 3.18 -14.84 -9.39
N GLY A 291 3.61 -14.59 -10.63
CA GLY A 291 2.71 -14.31 -11.76
C GLY A 291 2.05 -15.58 -12.30
N SER A 292 1.08 -15.43 -13.18
CA SER A 292 0.22 -16.50 -13.71
C SER A 292 0.98 -17.65 -14.38
N TYR A 293 2.16 -17.40 -14.96
CA TYR A 293 2.96 -18.48 -15.56
C TYR A 293 3.49 -19.49 -14.55
N TRP A 294 3.54 -19.15 -13.27
CA TRP A 294 3.91 -20.08 -12.21
C TRP A 294 2.79 -21.03 -11.81
N ASP A 295 1.53 -20.69 -12.09
CA ASP A 295 0.37 -21.48 -11.64
C ASP A 295 0.42 -22.94 -12.13
N SER A 296 0.80 -23.14 -13.39
CA SER A 296 0.93 -24.49 -13.96
C SER A 296 2.11 -25.28 -13.38
N LEU A 297 3.18 -24.62 -12.98
CA LEU A 297 4.33 -25.26 -12.31
C LEU A 297 3.96 -25.67 -10.89
N ILE A 298 3.33 -24.76 -10.14
CA ILE A 298 2.88 -25.01 -8.77
C ILE A 298 1.83 -26.14 -8.76
N ALA A 299 0.89 -26.17 -9.71
CA ALA A 299 -0.11 -27.22 -9.81
C ALA A 299 0.48 -28.61 -10.13
N ARG A 300 1.65 -28.67 -10.77
CA ARG A 300 2.37 -29.92 -11.08
C ARG A 300 3.34 -30.36 -9.97
N ASP A 301 3.54 -29.53 -8.95
CA ASP A 301 4.44 -29.83 -7.81
C ASP A 301 3.74 -30.76 -6.81
N THR A 302 3.44 -31.99 -7.24
CA THR A 302 2.69 -32.97 -6.43
C THR A 302 3.45 -33.49 -5.21
N ASN A 303 4.75 -33.29 -5.14
CA ASN A 303 5.62 -33.72 -4.04
C ASN A 303 6.10 -32.56 -3.17
N GLY A 304 5.69 -31.32 -3.46
CA GLY A 304 6.03 -30.12 -2.69
C GLY A 304 7.48 -29.64 -2.80
N MET A 305 8.26 -30.20 -3.75
CA MET A 305 9.68 -29.84 -3.86
C MET A 305 9.91 -28.44 -4.43
N LEU A 306 9.02 -27.95 -5.29
CA LEU A 306 9.06 -26.58 -5.77
C LEU A 306 8.71 -25.60 -4.65
N LEU A 307 7.68 -25.87 -3.84
CA LEU A 307 7.35 -25.09 -2.67
C LEU A 307 8.54 -25.03 -1.69
N LYS A 308 9.15 -26.18 -1.39
CA LYS A 308 10.33 -26.25 -0.55
C LYS A 308 11.46 -25.38 -1.09
N LEU A 309 11.77 -25.48 -2.38
CA LEU A 309 12.79 -24.66 -3.04
C LEU A 309 12.47 -23.15 -2.93
N MET A 310 11.20 -22.76 -3.12
CA MET A 310 10.75 -21.38 -2.95
C MET A 310 10.93 -20.89 -1.51
N ASP A 311 10.68 -21.75 -0.52
CA ASP A 311 10.84 -21.41 0.90
C ASP A 311 12.30 -21.36 1.34
N GLU A 312 13.17 -22.14 0.78
CA GLU A 312 14.61 -22.16 1.10
C GLU A 312 15.39 -21.00 0.44
N THR A 313 14.92 -20.51 -0.70
CA THR A 313 15.59 -19.47 -1.50
C THR A 313 15.49 -18.11 -0.81
N VAL A 314 16.62 -17.46 -0.55
CA VAL A 314 16.70 -16.13 0.07
C VAL A 314 16.58 -14.99 -0.94
N ASP A 315 16.28 -13.78 -0.47
CA ASP A 315 16.05 -12.62 -1.35
C ASP A 315 17.26 -12.24 -2.21
N GLY A 316 18.48 -12.41 -1.70
CA GLY A 316 19.70 -12.18 -2.46
C GLY A 316 19.84 -13.10 -3.68
N GLU A 317 19.44 -14.37 -3.54
CA GLU A 317 19.39 -15.30 -4.67
C GLU A 317 18.27 -14.91 -5.66
N TYR A 318 17.07 -14.58 -5.14
CA TYR A 318 15.96 -14.13 -5.99
C TYR A 318 16.30 -12.88 -6.81
N GLN A 319 17.07 -11.95 -6.24
CA GLN A 319 17.60 -10.80 -6.96
C GLN A 319 18.55 -11.24 -8.06
N THR A 320 19.52 -12.10 -7.74
CA THR A 320 20.52 -12.60 -8.69
C THR A 320 19.88 -13.32 -9.86
N TYR A 321 18.86 -14.15 -9.64
CA TYR A 321 18.15 -14.86 -10.71
C TYR A 321 17.49 -13.92 -11.73
N LYS A 322 17.10 -12.72 -11.34
CA LYS A 322 16.53 -11.74 -12.28
C LYS A 322 17.58 -10.84 -12.94
N ALA A 323 18.75 -10.72 -12.34
CA ALA A 323 19.90 -10.06 -12.97
C ALA A 323 20.66 -10.95 -13.98
N LYS A 324 20.33 -12.24 -14.06
CA LYS A 324 20.91 -13.27 -14.95
C LYS A 324 19.88 -13.73 -15.98
N ASP A 325 20.28 -14.63 -16.85
CA ASP A 325 19.46 -15.23 -17.90
C ASP A 325 18.71 -16.49 -17.44
N GLY A 326 17.89 -17.04 -18.32
CA GLY A 326 17.10 -18.23 -18.04
C GLY A 326 17.92 -19.51 -17.89
N ALA A 327 19.06 -19.63 -18.57
CA ALA A 327 19.98 -20.74 -18.40
C ALA A 327 20.54 -20.79 -16.97
N TYR A 328 20.94 -19.63 -16.45
CA TYR A 328 21.37 -19.51 -15.06
C TYR A 328 20.26 -19.88 -14.06
N VAL A 329 19.03 -19.42 -14.28
CA VAL A 329 17.89 -19.75 -13.41
C VAL A 329 17.59 -21.26 -13.46
N ARG A 330 17.63 -21.86 -14.65
CA ARG A 330 17.45 -23.31 -14.81
C ARG A 330 18.47 -24.10 -14.01
N GLU A 331 19.74 -23.72 -14.09
CA GLU A 331 20.82 -24.42 -13.41
C GLU A 331 20.82 -24.19 -11.90
N HIS A 332 20.74 -22.94 -11.46
CA HIS A 332 21.00 -22.56 -10.07
C HIS A 332 19.76 -22.49 -9.17
N PHE A 333 18.55 -22.34 -9.75
CA PHE A 333 17.29 -22.43 -9.02
C PHE A 333 16.67 -23.81 -9.23
N PHE A 334 16.12 -24.11 -10.41
CA PHE A 334 15.46 -25.38 -10.66
C PHE A 334 16.39 -26.58 -10.57
N GLY A 335 17.68 -26.42 -10.85
CA GLY A 335 18.68 -27.48 -10.80
C GLY A 335 19.10 -27.92 -9.39
N LYS A 336 18.64 -27.21 -8.32
CA LYS A 336 18.95 -27.60 -6.93
C LYS A 336 18.36 -28.99 -6.56
N TYR A 337 17.23 -29.35 -7.17
CA TYR A 337 16.56 -30.64 -6.97
C TYR A 337 16.21 -31.29 -8.32
N PRO A 338 16.35 -32.61 -8.46
CA PRO A 338 15.96 -33.30 -9.70
C PRO A 338 14.50 -33.08 -10.09
N GLU A 339 13.60 -33.09 -9.12
CA GLU A 339 12.16 -32.92 -9.30
C GLU A 339 11.82 -31.52 -9.84
N THR A 340 12.44 -30.48 -9.31
CA THR A 340 12.23 -29.11 -9.80
C THR A 340 12.85 -28.88 -11.17
N ARG A 341 13.97 -29.54 -11.47
CA ARG A 341 14.58 -29.50 -12.79
C ARG A 341 13.67 -30.14 -13.85
N GLU A 342 13.01 -31.25 -13.50
CA GLU A 342 12.08 -31.96 -14.39
C GLU A 342 10.86 -31.09 -14.71
N LEU A 343 10.33 -30.30 -13.76
CA LEU A 343 9.20 -29.41 -13.97
C LEU A 343 9.38 -28.42 -15.14
N VAL A 344 10.62 -28.04 -15.42
CA VAL A 344 10.98 -27.07 -16.48
C VAL A 344 11.72 -27.72 -17.66
N SER A 345 11.76 -29.06 -17.75
CA SER A 345 12.49 -29.79 -18.78
C SER A 345 12.05 -29.44 -20.21
N ASN A 346 10.77 -29.18 -20.41
CA ASN A 346 10.16 -28.83 -21.70
C ASN A 346 10.06 -27.31 -21.97
N MET A 347 10.63 -26.46 -21.09
CA MET A 347 10.62 -25.01 -21.26
C MET A 347 11.94 -24.56 -21.89
N SER A 348 11.90 -23.56 -22.77
CA SER A 348 13.11 -22.87 -23.21
C SER A 348 13.71 -22.02 -22.07
N ASP A 349 14.96 -21.58 -22.21
CA ASP A 349 15.57 -20.67 -21.23
C ASP A 349 14.82 -19.32 -21.20
N ASP A 350 14.34 -18.85 -22.34
CA ASP A 350 13.49 -17.66 -22.42
C ASP A 350 12.17 -17.85 -21.64
N ASP A 351 11.54 -19.01 -21.70
CA ASP A 351 10.31 -19.29 -20.93
C ASP A 351 10.60 -19.32 -19.43
N VAL A 352 11.71 -19.92 -19.03
CA VAL A 352 12.16 -19.90 -17.62
C VAL A 352 12.42 -18.48 -17.16
N TRP A 353 13.06 -17.64 -17.97
CA TRP A 353 13.29 -16.24 -17.62
C TRP A 353 12.00 -15.42 -17.54
N ARG A 354 11.00 -15.72 -18.38
CA ARG A 354 9.68 -15.07 -18.37
C ARG A 354 8.81 -15.40 -17.18
N LEU A 355 9.16 -16.40 -16.37
CA LEU A 355 8.51 -16.66 -15.09
C LEU A 355 8.64 -15.41 -14.20
N ASN A 356 7.57 -14.61 -14.14
CA ASN A 356 7.59 -13.27 -13.56
C ASN A 356 7.07 -13.24 -12.13
N ARG A 357 7.28 -12.11 -11.46
CA ARG A 357 6.78 -11.84 -10.12
C ARG A 357 5.31 -11.38 -10.18
N GLY A 358 4.55 -11.66 -9.12
CA GLY A 358 3.13 -11.34 -9.05
C GLY A 358 2.81 -9.85 -9.18
N GLY A 359 3.67 -8.98 -8.63
CA GLY A 359 3.52 -7.53 -8.74
C GLY A 359 3.74 -6.94 -10.16
N HIS A 360 4.06 -7.78 -11.15
CA HIS A 360 4.09 -7.41 -12.58
C HIS A 360 2.96 -8.03 -13.39
N ASP A 361 2.09 -8.82 -12.76
CA ASP A 361 0.99 -9.52 -13.40
C ASP A 361 -0.34 -8.80 -13.12
N PRO A 362 -0.97 -8.17 -14.14
CA PRO A 362 -2.19 -7.39 -13.92
C PRO A 362 -3.38 -8.24 -13.44
N TYR A 363 -3.46 -9.51 -13.83
CA TYR A 363 -4.52 -10.41 -13.37
C TYR A 363 -4.42 -10.70 -11.88
N LYS A 364 -3.22 -11.03 -11.44
CA LYS A 364 -2.92 -11.31 -10.03
C LYS A 364 -3.12 -10.06 -9.16
N ILE A 365 -2.71 -8.88 -9.66
CA ILE A 365 -2.90 -7.60 -8.95
C ILE A 365 -4.38 -7.27 -8.85
N TYR A 366 -5.15 -7.44 -9.93
CA TYR A 366 -6.58 -7.19 -9.91
C TYR A 366 -7.28 -8.06 -8.84
N ALA A 367 -6.99 -9.36 -8.80
CA ALA A 367 -7.56 -10.27 -7.80
C ALA A 367 -7.18 -9.85 -6.37
N ALA A 368 -5.92 -9.46 -6.14
CA ALA A 368 -5.46 -8.98 -4.84
C ALA A 368 -6.16 -7.67 -4.41
N TYR A 369 -6.33 -6.73 -5.33
CA TYR A 369 -7.01 -5.45 -5.06
C TYR A 369 -8.51 -5.66 -4.83
N SER A 370 -9.16 -6.51 -5.62
CA SER A 370 -10.57 -6.89 -5.42
C SER A 370 -10.79 -7.50 -4.04
N ALA A 371 -9.95 -8.46 -3.65
CA ALA A 371 -10.02 -9.05 -2.30
C ALA A 371 -9.81 -8.00 -1.20
N ALA A 372 -8.87 -7.05 -1.40
CA ALA A 372 -8.58 -6.01 -0.41
C ALA A 372 -9.74 -5.01 -0.23
N VAL A 373 -10.37 -4.55 -1.32
CA VAL A 373 -11.48 -3.57 -1.22
C VAL A 373 -12.74 -4.18 -0.63
N ASN A 374 -12.94 -5.48 -0.81
CA ASN A 374 -14.10 -6.22 -0.31
C ASN A 374 -13.89 -6.75 1.12
N HIS A 375 -12.66 -6.73 1.64
CA HIS A 375 -12.38 -7.18 3.00
C HIS A 375 -12.94 -6.20 4.03
N THR A 376 -13.53 -6.73 5.10
CA THR A 376 -14.15 -5.94 6.18
C THR A 376 -13.59 -6.31 7.54
N GLY A 377 -13.63 -5.37 8.48
CA GLY A 377 -13.27 -5.58 9.88
C GLY A 377 -11.78 -5.57 10.18
N GLN A 378 -10.91 -5.51 9.19
CA GLN A 378 -9.45 -5.43 9.35
C GLN A 378 -8.83 -4.56 8.26
N PRO A 379 -7.74 -3.82 8.54
CA PRO A 379 -6.92 -3.23 7.49
C PRO A 379 -6.26 -4.34 6.66
N THR A 380 -5.98 -4.05 5.38
CA THR A 380 -5.35 -5.02 4.47
C THR A 380 -3.97 -4.55 4.03
N VAL A 381 -2.99 -5.45 4.03
CA VAL A 381 -1.69 -5.25 3.37
C VAL A 381 -1.50 -6.24 2.23
N ILE A 382 -1.06 -5.73 1.08
CA ILE A 382 -0.68 -6.51 -0.09
C ILE A 382 0.84 -6.47 -0.21
N LEU A 383 1.48 -7.63 -0.04
CA LEU A 383 2.93 -7.79 -0.19
C LEU A 383 3.23 -8.21 -1.62
N ALA A 384 3.49 -7.22 -2.48
CA ALA A 384 3.63 -7.42 -3.93
C ALA A 384 5.09 -7.59 -4.32
N LYS A 385 5.52 -8.81 -4.65
CA LYS A 385 6.87 -9.08 -5.15
C LYS A 385 7.05 -8.52 -6.55
N THR A 386 8.06 -7.67 -6.72
CA THR A 386 8.41 -7.01 -7.98
C THR A 386 9.91 -7.15 -8.29
N ILE A 387 10.36 -6.47 -9.33
CA ILE A 387 11.75 -6.40 -9.74
C ILE A 387 12.13 -4.92 -9.81
N LYS A 388 13.14 -4.49 -9.04
CA LYS A 388 13.63 -3.12 -9.11
C LYS A 388 14.22 -2.82 -10.50
N GLY A 389 13.79 -1.70 -11.10
CA GLY A 389 14.22 -1.36 -12.45
C GLY A 389 13.65 -2.27 -13.54
N TYR A 390 12.47 -2.88 -13.34
CA TYR A 390 11.84 -3.77 -14.31
C TYR A 390 11.76 -3.13 -15.71
N GLY A 391 12.34 -3.79 -16.68
CA GLY A 391 12.43 -3.32 -18.06
C GLY A 391 13.72 -2.60 -18.41
N MET A 392 14.57 -2.25 -17.44
CA MET A 392 15.84 -1.56 -17.71
C MET A 392 16.94 -2.51 -18.26
N GLY A 393 16.71 -3.80 -18.25
CA GLY A 393 17.62 -4.80 -18.78
C GLY A 393 19.05 -4.63 -18.23
N THR A 394 20.03 -4.67 -19.12
CA THR A 394 21.45 -4.51 -18.76
C THR A 394 21.79 -3.15 -18.14
N ALA A 395 20.95 -2.13 -18.31
CA ALA A 395 21.13 -0.81 -17.70
C ALA A 395 20.87 -0.80 -16.17
N GLY A 396 20.40 -1.91 -15.59
CA GLY A 396 20.26 -1.96 -14.14
C GLY A 396 19.15 -2.86 -13.59
N GLU A 397 18.40 -3.62 -14.39
CA GLU A 397 17.32 -4.47 -13.88
C GLU A 397 17.84 -5.47 -12.84
N ALA A 398 17.25 -5.43 -11.63
CA ALA A 398 17.61 -6.22 -10.46
C ALA A 398 19.08 -6.06 -9.98
N GLN A 399 19.83 -5.07 -10.47
CA GLN A 399 21.22 -4.84 -10.07
C GLN A 399 21.33 -3.87 -8.89
N ASN A 400 22.38 -3.95 -8.11
CA ASN A 400 22.57 -3.05 -6.94
C ASN A 400 22.72 -1.57 -7.34
N ILE A 401 23.23 -1.29 -8.53
CA ILE A 401 23.37 0.09 -9.05
C ILE A 401 22.06 0.73 -9.49
N THR A 402 20.96 -0.04 -9.58
CA THR A 402 19.69 0.35 -10.19
C THR A 402 19.09 1.62 -9.58
N HIS A 403 19.23 1.79 -8.27
CA HIS A 403 18.61 2.95 -7.58
C HIS A 403 19.17 4.28 -8.05
N GLN A 404 20.46 4.35 -8.34
CA GLN A 404 21.12 5.58 -8.78
C GLN A 404 21.13 5.76 -10.30
N GLN A 405 20.57 4.80 -11.03
CA GLN A 405 20.57 4.85 -12.50
C GLN A 405 19.60 5.91 -13.02
N LYS A 406 20.14 6.94 -13.62
CA LYS A 406 19.44 8.09 -14.19
C LYS A 406 19.90 8.43 -15.61
N LYS A 407 20.72 7.56 -16.21
CA LYS A 407 21.17 7.63 -17.60
C LYS A 407 21.09 6.25 -18.22
N MET A 408 20.66 6.18 -19.46
CA MET A 408 20.64 4.96 -20.27
C MET A 408 21.33 5.28 -21.60
N GLY A 409 22.24 4.42 -22.04
CA GLY A 409 22.85 4.54 -23.36
C GLY A 409 21.89 4.09 -24.46
N THR A 410 22.19 4.47 -25.71
CA THR A 410 21.37 4.18 -26.91
C THR A 410 20.97 2.71 -27.02
N THR A 411 21.88 1.77 -26.75
CA THR A 411 21.59 0.32 -26.76
C THR A 411 20.51 -0.04 -25.73
N SER A 412 20.63 0.42 -24.50
CA SER A 412 19.67 0.13 -23.44
C SER A 412 18.30 0.79 -23.71
N LEU A 413 18.29 1.97 -24.37
CA LEU A 413 17.04 2.60 -24.80
C LEU A 413 16.34 1.77 -25.89
N LYS A 414 17.11 1.21 -26.84
CA LYS A 414 16.58 0.30 -27.86
C LYS A 414 16.05 -0.99 -27.26
N ASP A 415 16.79 -1.60 -26.33
CA ASP A 415 16.34 -2.80 -25.62
C ASP A 415 15.03 -2.55 -24.87
N PHE A 416 14.91 -1.40 -24.19
CA PHE A 416 13.68 -1.00 -23.51
C PHE A 416 12.52 -0.81 -24.50
N ARG A 417 12.75 -0.07 -25.59
CA ARG A 417 11.77 0.12 -26.67
C ARG A 417 11.25 -1.22 -27.21
N ASP A 418 12.18 -2.11 -27.57
CA ASP A 418 11.85 -3.39 -28.21
C ASP A 418 11.11 -4.32 -27.24
N ARG A 419 11.54 -4.37 -25.98
CA ARG A 419 10.86 -5.15 -24.93
C ARG A 419 9.41 -4.73 -24.74
N PHE A 420 9.14 -3.44 -24.76
CA PHE A 420 7.80 -2.89 -24.56
C PHE A 420 7.07 -2.52 -25.85
N LYS A 421 7.66 -2.87 -27.01
CA LYS A 421 7.09 -2.64 -28.34
C LYS A 421 6.63 -1.19 -28.56
N LEU A 422 7.52 -0.24 -28.21
CA LEU A 422 7.22 1.19 -28.33
C LEU A 422 7.45 1.67 -29.77
N PRO A 423 6.59 2.55 -30.31
CA PRO A 423 6.67 3.02 -31.69
C PRO A 423 7.69 4.17 -31.83
N ILE A 424 8.96 3.90 -31.54
CA ILE A 424 10.06 4.88 -31.66
C ILE A 424 11.04 4.36 -32.71
N GLU A 425 11.32 5.15 -33.72
CA GLU A 425 12.30 4.79 -34.74
C GLU A 425 13.74 4.88 -34.19
N ASP A 426 14.66 4.13 -34.81
CA ASP A 426 16.07 4.10 -34.38
C ASP A 426 16.73 5.49 -34.43
N LYS A 427 16.33 6.33 -35.39
CA LYS A 427 16.87 7.69 -35.53
C LYS A 427 16.41 8.65 -34.42
N ASP A 428 15.27 8.39 -33.80
CA ASP A 428 14.63 9.26 -32.82
C ASP A 428 14.88 8.81 -31.36
N ILE A 429 15.52 7.65 -31.16
CA ILE A 429 15.68 7.03 -29.83
C ILE A 429 16.50 7.90 -28.86
N ASP A 430 17.53 8.58 -29.36
CA ASP A 430 18.43 9.43 -28.55
C ASP A 430 17.79 10.78 -28.20
N ASP A 431 16.69 11.16 -28.86
CA ASP A 431 15.90 12.34 -28.51
C ASP A 431 14.95 12.08 -27.35
N ILE A 432 14.75 10.80 -27.02
CA ILE A 432 13.92 10.34 -25.89
C ILE A 432 12.53 11.01 -25.93
N PRO A 433 11.76 10.82 -27.02
CA PRO A 433 10.48 11.51 -27.20
C PRO A 433 9.45 11.05 -26.17
N TYR A 434 8.58 11.97 -25.72
CA TYR A 434 7.38 11.56 -25.01
C TYR A 434 6.38 10.93 -25.97
N LEU A 435 5.68 9.90 -25.51
CA LEU A 435 4.69 9.15 -26.27
C LEU A 435 3.28 9.47 -25.79
N THR A 436 2.38 9.72 -26.74
CA THR A 436 0.94 9.86 -26.50
C THR A 436 0.18 9.04 -27.54
N PHE A 437 -1.05 8.70 -27.25
CA PHE A 437 -1.96 8.12 -28.23
C PHE A 437 -2.75 9.22 -28.94
N PRO A 438 -3.11 9.05 -30.23
CA PRO A 438 -4.09 9.90 -30.89
C PRO A 438 -5.40 9.95 -30.10
N GLU A 439 -6.06 11.11 -30.03
CA GLU A 439 -7.29 11.30 -29.24
C GLU A 439 -8.42 10.33 -29.63
N ASP A 440 -8.49 9.92 -30.90
CA ASP A 440 -9.49 9.01 -31.44
C ASP A 440 -9.10 7.53 -31.30
N SER A 441 -7.90 7.22 -30.80
CA SER A 441 -7.41 5.84 -30.61
C SER A 441 -8.22 5.08 -29.56
N PRO A 442 -8.26 3.74 -29.65
CA PRO A 442 -8.87 2.91 -28.62
C PRO A 442 -8.26 3.11 -27.24
N GLU A 443 -6.94 3.31 -27.16
CA GLU A 443 -6.21 3.49 -25.92
C GLU A 443 -6.58 4.81 -25.23
N ALA A 444 -6.63 5.92 -25.97
CA ALA A 444 -7.02 7.22 -25.42
C ALA A 444 -8.46 7.17 -24.91
N LYS A 445 -9.40 6.67 -25.72
CA LYS A 445 -10.80 6.48 -25.31
C LYS A 445 -10.92 5.63 -24.07
N TYR A 446 -10.25 4.48 -24.04
CA TYR A 446 -10.27 3.58 -22.89
C TYR A 446 -9.80 4.27 -21.61
N MET A 447 -8.67 4.98 -21.64
CA MET A 447 -8.17 5.70 -20.47
C MET A 447 -9.18 6.70 -19.91
N HIS A 448 -9.84 7.48 -20.79
CA HIS A 448 -10.83 8.46 -20.36
C HIS A 448 -12.10 7.80 -19.83
N GLU A 449 -12.65 6.79 -20.53
CA GLU A 449 -13.83 6.02 -20.12
C GLU A 449 -13.62 5.37 -18.75
N ARG A 450 -12.45 4.76 -18.51
CA ARG A 450 -12.15 4.17 -17.19
C ARG A 450 -12.13 5.23 -16.09
N ARG A 451 -11.56 6.41 -16.36
CA ARG A 451 -11.52 7.49 -15.38
C ARG A 451 -12.89 8.11 -15.14
N GLU A 452 -13.70 8.28 -16.17
CA GLU A 452 -15.08 8.77 -16.07
C GLU A 452 -15.93 7.79 -15.25
N ALA A 453 -15.83 6.49 -15.52
CA ALA A 453 -16.53 5.45 -14.76
C ALA A 453 -16.15 5.42 -13.26
N LEU A 454 -14.94 5.88 -12.92
CA LEU A 454 -14.44 6.00 -11.55
C LEU A 454 -14.55 7.44 -10.99
N GLY A 455 -15.39 8.27 -11.57
CA GLY A 455 -15.74 9.60 -11.07
C GLY A 455 -14.80 10.73 -11.48
N GLY A 456 -13.78 10.47 -12.33
CA GLY A 456 -12.88 11.50 -12.86
C GLY A 456 -11.41 11.22 -12.64
N TYR A 457 -10.59 12.26 -12.78
CA TYR A 457 -9.14 12.14 -12.83
C TYR A 457 -8.49 12.20 -11.45
N LEU A 458 -7.41 11.43 -11.29
CA LEU A 458 -6.55 11.38 -10.10
C LEU A 458 -5.07 11.57 -10.50
N PRO A 459 -4.22 12.10 -9.60
CA PRO A 459 -4.57 12.71 -8.30
C PRO A 459 -5.38 14.00 -8.49
N THR A 460 -6.21 14.31 -7.52
CA THR A 460 -6.91 15.59 -7.45
C THR A 460 -7.10 15.97 -5.98
N ARG A 461 -7.09 17.26 -5.68
CA ARG A 461 -7.27 17.76 -4.32
C ARG A 461 -8.23 18.94 -4.32
N ARG A 462 -9.24 18.87 -3.46
CA ARG A 462 -10.16 20.00 -3.25
C ARG A 462 -9.48 21.04 -2.35
N MET A 463 -9.29 22.25 -2.86
CA MET A 463 -8.65 23.35 -2.13
C MET A 463 -9.62 24.26 -1.38
N LYS A 464 -10.88 24.29 -1.80
CA LYS A 464 -11.88 25.16 -1.21
C LYS A 464 -12.86 24.35 -0.37
N GLY A 465 -13.13 24.83 0.82
CA GLY A 465 -14.19 24.36 1.72
C GLY A 465 -15.20 25.46 2.00
N ASP A 466 -16.25 25.12 2.72
CA ASP A 466 -17.21 26.10 3.20
C ASP A 466 -16.55 27.07 4.18
N THR A 467 -16.92 28.35 4.09
CA THR A 467 -16.46 29.37 5.04
C THR A 467 -17.08 29.11 6.41
N LEU A 468 -16.26 29.05 7.44
CA LEU A 468 -16.71 28.95 8.83
C LEU A 468 -16.74 30.34 9.46
N SER A 469 -17.84 30.66 10.14
CA SER A 469 -17.93 31.87 10.95
C SER A 469 -17.29 31.64 12.31
N ALA A 470 -16.33 32.48 12.68
CA ALA A 470 -15.76 32.48 14.02
C ALA A 470 -16.79 33.04 15.03
N PRO A 471 -16.80 32.54 16.27
CA PRO A 471 -17.59 33.15 17.34
C PRO A 471 -17.15 34.58 17.62
N GLU A 472 -18.09 35.44 18.03
CA GLU A 472 -17.79 36.80 18.46
C GLU A 472 -16.87 36.79 19.69
N VAL A 473 -15.90 37.71 19.75
CA VAL A 473 -14.93 37.82 20.88
C VAL A 473 -15.66 37.98 22.22
N SER A 474 -16.84 38.58 22.22
CA SER A 474 -17.66 38.79 23.41
C SER A 474 -18.05 37.51 24.15
N VAL A 475 -18.11 36.34 23.49
CA VAL A 475 -18.40 35.06 24.15
C VAL A 475 -17.29 34.65 25.14
N PHE A 476 -16.10 35.21 24.99
CA PHE A 476 -14.94 34.97 25.85
C PHE A 476 -14.76 36.04 26.95
N ASN A 477 -15.67 36.98 27.10
CA ASN A 477 -15.55 38.12 28.04
C ASN A 477 -15.24 37.69 29.48
N ALA A 478 -15.74 36.55 29.94
CA ALA A 478 -15.45 36.01 31.26
C ALA A 478 -13.96 35.68 31.47
N LEU A 479 -13.24 35.40 30.39
CA LEU A 479 -11.80 35.07 30.40
C LEU A 479 -10.93 36.29 30.10
N LEU A 480 -11.49 37.29 29.39
CA LEU A 480 -10.74 38.48 28.96
C LEU A 480 -10.68 39.57 30.06
N LYS A 481 -11.62 39.56 31.02
CA LYS A 481 -11.68 40.61 32.06
C LYS A 481 -10.59 40.43 33.11
N SER A 482 -10.70 39.44 33.94
CA SER A 482 -9.76 39.16 35.03
C SER A 482 -10.10 37.81 35.67
N SER A 483 -9.10 37.12 36.21
CA SER A 483 -9.30 35.96 37.07
C SER A 483 -9.69 36.33 38.52
N GLY A 484 -9.67 37.61 38.85
CA GLY A 484 -9.82 38.08 40.23
C GLY A 484 -8.68 37.54 41.11
N ASP A 485 -9.01 37.07 42.31
CA ASP A 485 -8.07 36.47 43.25
C ASP A 485 -7.70 35.00 42.92
N ARG A 486 -8.21 34.47 41.83
CA ARG A 486 -7.95 33.09 41.44
C ARG A 486 -6.77 33.00 40.48
N THR A 487 -5.83 32.12 40.78
CA THR A 487 -4.73 31.78 39.87
C THR A 487 -5.14 30.59 38.97
N PHE A 488 -4.83 30.68 37.70
CA PHE A 488 -5.03 29.63 36.71
C PHE A 488 -3.75 29.37 35.93
N SER A 489 -3.48 28.12 35.63
CA SER A 489 -2.46 27.79 34.61
C SER A 489 -2.94 28.20 33.22
N THR A 490 -2.02 28.41 32.30
CA THR A 490 -2.33 28.68 30.89
C THR A 490 -3.13 27.52 30.26
N THR A 491 -2.83 26.29 30.66
CA THR A 491 -3.57 25.08 30.24
C THR A 491 -5.02 25.14 30.69
N MET A 492 -5.29 25.51 31.96
CA MET A 492 -6.67 25.65 32.44
C MET A 492 -7.43 26.79 31.76
N ALA A 493 -6.74 27.88 31.42
CA ALA A 493 -7.34 28.94 30.62
C ALA A 493 -7.72 28.44 29.21
N PHE A 494 -6.83 27.71 28.56
CA PHE A 494 -7.09 27.07 27.28
C PHE A 494 -8.28 26.08 27.33
N VAL A 495 -8.33 25.21 28.34
CA VAL A 495 -9.44 24.25 28.51
C VAL A 495 -10.79 24.96 28.66
N ARG A 496 -10.82 26.12 29.32
CA ARG A 496 -12.03 26.96 29.41
C ARG A 496 -12.43 27.57 28.06
N ILE A 497 -11.46 28.05 27.27
CA ILE A 497 -11.70 28.50 25.88
C ILE A 497 -12.27 27.35 25.07
N LEU A 498 -11.65 26.16 25.13
CA LEU A 498 -12.10 24.96 24.45
C LEU A 498 -13.56 24.61 24.86
N GLY A 499 -13.87 24.68 26.17
CA GLY A 499 -15.21 24.45 26.70
C GLY A 499 -16.28 25.43 26.18
N ILE A 500 -15.89 26.65 25.79
CA ILE A 500 -16.77 27.62 25.10
C ILE A 500 -16.92 27.23 23.63
N LEU A 501 -15.81 26.95 22.95
CA LEU A 501 -15.79 26.62 21.52
C LEU A 501 -16.62 25.37 21.19
N VAL A 502 -16.50 24.29 21.96
CA VAL A 502 -17.26 23.05 21.71
C VAL A 502 -18.77 23.21 21.93
N LYS A 503 -19.20 24.28 22.61
CA LYS A 503 -20.62 24.63 22.81
C LYS A 503 -21.16 25.57 21.74
N ASP A 504 -20.31 26.13 20.90
CA ASP A 504 -20.74 27.00 19.80
C ASP A 504 -21.64 26.23 18.82
N LYS A 505 -22.75 26.81 18.43
CA LYS A 505 -23.76 26.14 17.59
C LYS A 505 -23.29 25.88 16.17
N THR A 506 -22.37 26.70 15.66
CA THR A 506 -21.88 26.64 14.28
C THR A 506 -20.58 25.86 14.21
N LEU A 507 -19.61 26.21 15.05
CA LEU A 507 -18.27 25.68 15.02
C LEU A 507 -18.10 24.44 15.92
N GLY A 508 -18.86 24.35 17.02
CA GLY A 508 -18.59 23.41 18.12
C GLY A 508 -18.45 21.95 17.70
N LYS A 509 -19.27 21.47 16.77
CA LYS A 509 -19.19 20.10 16.23
C LYS A 509 -17.89 19.84 15.44
N ARG A 510 -17.25 20.88 14.92
CA ARG A 510 -16.03 20.80 14.10
C ARG A 510 -14.74 21.00 14.92
N VAL A 511 -14.88 21.39 16.20
CA VAL A 511 -13.75 21.45 17.13
C VAL A 511 -13.41 20.04 17.57
N VAL A 512 -12.20 19.59 17.30
CA VAL A 512 -11.71 18.25 17.63
C VAL A 512 -10.62 18.36 18.69
N PRO A 513 -10.93 18.09 19.98
CA PRO A 513 -9.89 17.94 20.99
C PRO A 513 -9.07 16.67 20.70
N ILE A 514 -7.76 16.83 20.50
CA ILE A 514 -6.81 15.72 20.36
C ILE A 514 -5.97 15.72 21.63
N VAL A 515 -6.02 14.64 22.39
CA VAL A 515 -5.37 14.54 23.69
C VAL A 515 -4.53 13.28 23.81
N PRO A 516 -3.35 13.36 24.45
CA PRO A 516 -2.68 12.17 24.98
C PRO A 516 -3.42 11.68 26.22
N ASP A 517 -2.93 10.63 26.88
CA ASP A 517 -3.48 10.13 28.14
C ASP A 517 -3.19 11.10 29.33
N GLU A 518 -3.60 12.36 29.19
CA GLU A 518 -3.31 13.47 30.13
C GLU A 518 -4.54 14.36 30.38
N SER A 519 -5.73 13.94 29.95
CA SER A 519 -6.93 14.76 30.07
C SER A 519 -7.24 15.17 31.51
N ARG A 520 -7.05 14.28 32.49
CA ARG A 520 -7.25 14.59 33.91
C ARG A 520 -6.20 15.58 34.43
N THR A 521 -4.93 15.41 34.04
CA THR A 521 -3.85 16.33 34.35
C THR A 521 -4.12 17.74 33.81
N PHE A 522 -4.74 17.84 32.63
CA PHE A 522 -5.08 19.13 32.02
C PHE A 522 -6.42 19.70 32.51
N GLY A 523 -7.14 19.02 33.40
CA GLY A 523 -8.45 19.45 33.89
C GLY A 523 -9.57 19.32 32.85
N MET A 524 -9.44 18.36 31.92
CA MET A 524 -10.40 18.07 30.86
C MET A 524 -11.38 16.95 31.20
N GLU A 525 -11.28 16.32 32.37
CA GLU A 525 -12.11 15.19 32.78
C GLU A 525 -13.62 15.46 32.71
N GLY A 526 -14.02 16.70 32.95
CA GLY A 526 -15.42 17.13 32.79
C GLY A 526 -15.94 17.05 31.36
N MET A 527 -15.05 17.00 30.37
CA MET A 527 -15.42 16.87 28.97
C MET A 527 -15.73 15.40 28.56
N PHE A 528 -15.26 14.40 29.31
CA PHE A 528 -15.52 12.99 28.98
C PHE A 528 -17.03 12.71 28.91
N ARG A 529 -17.79 13.14 29.90
CA ARG A 529 -19.24 12.95 29.92
C ARG A 529 -19.95 13.78 28.84
N GLN A 530 -19.46 15.00 28.58
CA GLN A 530 -20.10 15.94 27.65
C GLN A 530 -19.85 15.57 26.20
N LEU A 531 -18.60 15.22 25.86
CA LEU A 531 -18.14 15.03 24.49
C LEU A 531 -17.96 13.57 24.12
N GLY A 532 -17.56 12.73 25.08
CA GLY A 532 -17.12 11.36 24.86
C GLY A 532 -15.74 11.29 24.18
N ILE A 533 -15.01 10.23 24.48
CA ILE A 533 -13.81 9.84 23.76
C ILE A 533 -14.24 8.96 22.60
N TRP A 534 -13.80 9.27 21.39
CA TRP A 534 -14.18 8.47 20.24
C TRP A 534 -13.55 7.07 20.29
N SER A 535 -14.39 6.08 20.06
CA SER A 535 -14.00 4.68 19.90
C SER A 535 -14.81 4.06 18.77
N SER A 536 -14.16 3.47 17.77
CA SER A 536 -14.80 2.85 16.61
C SER A 536 -15.78 1.73 16.96
N VAL A 537 -15.61 1.11 18.14
CA VAL A 537 -16.47 0.03 18.66
C VAL A 537 -17.40 0.48 19.80
N GLY A 538 -17.30 1.73 20.25
CA GLY A 538 -17.98 2.24 21.44
C GLY A 538 -17.36 1.70 22.73
N GLN A 539 -18.12 1.75 23.84
CA GLN A 539 -17.68 1.27 25.15
C GLN A 539 -18.31 -0.09 25.44
N LEU A 540 -17.48 -1.14 25.39
CA LEU A 540 -17.93 -2.54 25.58
C LEU A 540 -17.93 -2.99 27.04
N TYR A 541 -17.63 -2.11 27.98
CA TYR A 541 -17.55 -2.38 29.41
C TYR A 541 -18.19 -1.24 30.22
N THR A 542 -18.53 -1.52 31.48
CA THR A 542 -18.91 -0.46 32.43
C THR A 542 -17.61 0.08 33.05
N PRO A 543 -17.34 1.39 32.93
CA PRO A 543 -16.12 1.96 33.54
C PRO A 543 -16.17 1.85 35.06
N GLU A 544 -15.02 1.67 35.69
CA GLU A 544 -14.89 1.53 37.15
C GLU A 544 -15.45 2.75 37.89
N ASP A 545 -15.32 3.93 37.29
CA ASP A 545 -15.77 5.22 37.82
C ASP A 545 -17.19 5.62 37.38
N ALA A 546 -18.01 4.67 36.89
CA ALA A 546 -19.35 4.94 36.35
C ALA A 546 -20.30 5.71 37.29
N ASP A 547 -20.10 5.56 38.62
CA ASP A 547 -20.88 6.23 39.64
C ASP A 547 -20.42 7.68 39.91
N GLN A 548 -19.30 8.09 39.33
CA GLN A 548 -18.76 9.43 39.50
C GLN A 548 -19.40 10.42 38.51
N LEU A 549 -19.40 11.70 38.88
CA LEU A 549 -19.96 12.76 38.02
C LEU A 549 -19.15 12.95 36.72
N MET A 550 -17.82 12.73 36.77
CA MET A 550 -16.87 12.92 35.66
C MET A 550 -16.20 11.59 35.31
N PHE A 551 -17.04 10.58 34.96
CA PHE A 551 -16.57 9.25 34.61
C PHE A 551 -15.96 9.18 33.21
N TYR A 552 -15.10 8.18 33.01
CA TYR A 552 -14.49 7.87 31.72
C TYR A 552 -15.54 7.35 30.75
N LYS A 553 -15.69 7.99 29.58
CA LYS A 553 -16.72 7.63 28.60
C LYS A 553 -16.15 7.53 27.20
N GLU A 554 -16.22 6.33 26.63
CA GLU A 554 -15.99 6.08 25.20
C GLU A 554 -17.33 6.01 24.47
N ASP A 555 -17.35 6.49 23.22
CA ASP A 555 -18.57 6.55 22.41
C ASP A 555 -18.20 6.59 20.93
N LYS A 556 -18.99 5.89 20.08
CA LYS A 556 -18.79 5.98 18.61
C LYS A 556 -18.97 7.40 18.07
N THR A 557 -19.80 8.20 18.70
CA THR A 557 -20.00 9.60 18.34
C THR A 557 -19.15 10.55 19.17
N GLY A 558 -18.20 10.01 19.95
CA GLY A 558 -17.30 10.79 20.79
C GLY A 558 -16.53 11.85 20.02
N GLN A 559 -16.34 13.00 20.63
CA GLN A 559 -15.71 14.16 19.99
C GLN A 559 -14.21 14.24 20.26
N ILE A 560 -13.74 13.68 21.37
CA ILE A 560 -12.34 13.69 21.76
C ILE A 560 -11.61 12.56 21.03
N LEU A 561 -10.50 12.87 20.35
CA LEU A 561 -9.55 11.87 19.88
C LEU A 561 -8.46 11.70 20.93
N GLN A 562 -8.23 10.46 21.37
CA GLN A 562 -7.17 10.10 22.28
C GLN A 562 -6.02 9.46 21.51
N GLU A 563 -4.79 9.98 21.74
CA GLU A 563 -3.59 9.60 21.00
C GLU A 563 -2.45 9.23 21.96
N GLY A 564 -2.23 7.96 22.17
CA GLY A 564 -1.08 7.44 22.93
C GLY A 564 -0.94 8.01 24.34
N LEU A 565 0.23 7.79 24.94
CA LEU A 565 0.54 8.23 26.29
C LEU A 565 1.16 9.65 26.33
N SER A 566 1.86 10.04 25.29
CA SER A 566 2.70 11.23 25.27
C SER A 566 2.72 11.88 23.89
N LEU A 567 2.97 13.19 23.87
CA LEU A 567 3.11 14.00 22.65
C LEU A 567 4.52 14.00 22.06
N ILE A 568 5.44 13.18 22.58
CA ILE A 568 6.85 13.19 22.17
C ILE A 568 7.04 12.97 20.67
N HIS A 569 6.11 12.25 20.02
CA HIS A 569 6.15 11.94 18.60
C HIS A 569 5.34 12.90 17.72
N ILE A 570 4.72 13.91 18.31
CA ILE A 570 3.96 14.95 17.62
C ILE A 570 4.79 16.24 17.51
#